data_de98b70bc73ce1d617b4f304c46e5622
#
_entry.id   de98b70bc73ce1d617b4f304c46e5622
#
_cell.length_a   1.000
_cell.length_b   1.000
_cell.length_c   1.000
_cell.angle_alpha   90.00
_cell.angle_beta   90.00
_cell.angle_gamma   90.00
#
_symmetry.space_group_name_H-M   'P 1'
#
loop_
_entity.id
_entity.type
_entity.pdbx_description
1 polymer ?
#
loop_
_entity_poly.entity_id
_entity_poly.type
_entity_poly.pdbx_seq_one_letter_code
_entity_poly.pdbx_strand_id
1 'polypeptide(L)'
;MMDHQAKPPLEDPLHEREIFASEVVSVGTVHGNIAITLATVRFDESSGSGSAKAHRVVAARLMLTGTGANQLLQHFRQLAAQIEAIAAAAAGHKPN
;
A
#
# COMPACT_ATOMS: atom_id res chain seq x y z
N MET A 1 11.16 -13.48 -34.22
CA MET A 1 11.03 -13.22 -33.67
C MET A 1 10.71 -12.86 -32.95
N MET A 2 10.56 -12.77 -32.44
CA MET A 2 10.34 -12.50 -31.63
C MET A 2 9.86 -12.10 -30.98
N ASP A 3 9.45 -11.97 -30.43
CA ASP A 3 9.08 -11.62 -29.66
C ASP A 3 8.65 -11.41 -28.93
N HIS A 4 8.44 -11.31 -28.94
CA HIS A 4 8.10 -11.08 -28.13
C HIS A 4 7.72 -10.68 -27.06
N GLN A 5 7.56 -10.61 -27.00
CA GLN A 5 7.77 -10.02 -25.67
C GLN A 5 6.77 -8.93 -25.32
N ALA A 6 5.81 -8.78 -26.13
CA ALA A 6 4.73 -7.85 -25.80
C ALA A 6 3.99 -8.39 -24.57
N LYS A 7 3.78 -7.54 -23.58
CA LYS A 7 2.99 -7.92 -22.43
C LYS A 7 1.53 -8.10 -22.85
N PRO A 8 0.85 -9.07 -22.27
CA PRO A 8 -0.60 -9.17 -22.50
C PRO A 8 -1.28 -7.87 -22.11
N PRO A 9 -2.38 -7.52 -22.76
CA PRO A 9 -3.08 -6.28 -22.38
C PRO A 9 -3.62 -6.35 -20.96
N LEU A 10 -3.61 -5.22 -20.29
CA LEU A 10 -4.17 -5.10 -18.97
C LEU A 10 -5.67 -5.01 -19.05
N GLU A 11 -6.37 -5.78 -18.26
CA GLU A 11 -7.82 -5.77 -18.20
C GLU A 11 -8.27 -5.61 -16.77
N ASP A 12 -9.39 -4.96 -16.58
CA ASP A 12 -9.98 -4.78 -15.26
C ASP A 12 -11.49 -5.09 -15.34
N PRO A 13 -11.80 -6.37 -15.66
CA PRO A 13 -13.20 -6.73 -15.90
C PRO A 13 -14.10 -6.62 -14.69
N LEU A 14 -13.52 -6.68 -13.49
CA LEU A 14 -14.30 -6.63 -12.26
C LEU A 14 -14.31 -5.23 -11.66
N HIS A 15 -13.65 -4.27 -12.29
CA HIS A 15 -13.53 -2.90 -11.76
C HIS A 15 -13.08 -2.93 -10.32
N GLU A 16 -11.85 -3.44 -10.12
CA GLU A 16 -11.32 -3.63 -8.77
C GLU A 16 -11.31 -2.34 -7.99
N ARG A 17 -11.63 -2.43 -6.72
CA ARG A 17 -11.68 -1.26 -5.85
C ARG A 17 -10.30 -0.80 -5.50
N GLU A 18 -10.18 0.51 -5.33
CA GLU A 18 -8.99 1.07 -4.72
C GLU A 18 -9.03 0.75 -3.23
N ILE A 19 -7.87 0.43 -2.68
CA ILE A 19 -7.73 0.15 -1.26
C ILE A 19 -6.90 1.26 -0.65
N PHE A 20 -7.46 1.90 0.35
CA PHE A 20 -6.73 2.93 1.08
C PHE A 20 -5.99 2.28 2.25
N ALA A 21 -4.71 2.59 2.37
CA ALA A 21 -3.92 2.14 3.51
C ALA A 21 -3.07 3.30 3.98
N SER A 22 -2.97 3.44 5.29
CA SER A 22 -2.19 4.53 5.88
C SER A 22 -0.80 4.08 6.30
N GLU A 23 -0.54 2.77 6.34
CA GLU A 23 0.78 2.31 6.77
C GLU A 23 1.08 0.92 6.23
N VAL A 24 2.38 0.63 6.18
CA VAL A 24 2.88 -0.70 5.90
C VAL A 24 3.24 -1.32 7.24
N VAL A 25 2.54 -2.39 7.60
CA VAL A 25 2.78 -3.06 8.89
C VAL A 25 3.99 -3.96 8.81
N SER A 26 4.09 -4.72 7.75
CA SER A 26 5.18 -5.67 7.61
C SER A 26 5.44 -6.00 6.16
N VAL A 27 6.68 -6.34 5.88
CA VAL A 27 7.10 -6.89 4.60
C VAL A 27 7.98 -8.08 4.93
N GLY A 28 7.68 -9.21 4.33
CA GLY A 28 8.45 -10.42 4.58
C GLY A 28 8.41 -11.35 3.39
N THR A 29 8.95 -12.54 3.58
CA THR A 29 8.95 -13.54 2.51
C THR A 29 8.15 -14.75 2.97
N VAL A 30 7.36 -15.28 2.05
CA VAL A 30 6.58 -16.49 2.27
C VAL A 30 6.73 -17.35 1.02
N HIS A 31 7.38 -18.50 1.17
CA HIS A 31 7.58 -19.44 0.04
C HIS A 31 8.17 -18.77 -1.18
N GLY A 32 9.16 -17.89 -0.97
CA GLY A 32 9.84 -17.22 -2.08
C GLY A 32 9.11 -16.02 -2.66
N ASN A 33 7.94 -15.72 -2.16
CA ASN A 33 7.20 -14.53 -2.58
C ASN A 33 7.32 -13.44 -1.49
N ILE A 34 7.05 -12.21 -1.88
CA ILE A 34 7.07 -11.09 -0.95
C ILE A 34 5.65 -10.85 -0.46
N ALA A 35 5.49 -10.86 0.85
CA ALA A 35 4.20 -10.62 1.48
C ALA A 35 4.21 -9.25 2.15
N ILE A 36 3.23 -8.43 1.82
CA ILE A 36 3.11 -7.07 2.36
C ILE A 36 1.77 -6.96 3.07
N THR A 37 1.81 -6.55 4.34
CA THR A 37 0.60 -6.30 5.09
C THR A 37 0.41 -4.80 5.25
N LEU A 38 -0.73 -4.33 4.81
CA LEU A 38 -1.10 -2.92 4.86
C LEU A 38 -2.22 -2.73 5.87
N ALA A 39 -2.22 -1.60 6.54
CA ALA A 39 -3.23 -1.30 7.53
C ALA A 39 -3.77 0.11 7.35
N THR A 40 -4.91 0.32 7.92
CA THR A 40 -5.49 1.65 8.03
C THR A 40 -6.00 1.85 9.44
N VAL A 41 -6.20 3.10 9.83
CA VAL A 41 -6.71 3.44 11.14
C VAL A 41 -8.22 3.62 11.04
N ARG A 42 -8.92 3.01 11.97
CA ARG A 42 -10.36 3.21 12.12
C ARG A 42 -10.66 3.70 13.51
N PHE A 43 -11.73 4.48 13.62
CA PHE A 43 -12.15 4.99 14.90
C PHE A 43 -13.48 4.36 15.26
N ASP A 44 -13.54 3.81 16.46
CA ASP A 44 -14.79 3.31 17.00
C ASP A 44 -15.57 4.47 17.59
N GLU A 45 -16.83 4.51 17.27
CA GLU A 45 -17.72 5.37 18.00
C GLU A 45 -18.10 4.64 19.26
N SER A 46 -17.42 4.95 20.34
CA SER A 46 -17.84 4.36 21.57
C SER A 46 -19.03 5.13 22.10
N SER A 47 -20.12 4.45 22.21
CA SER A 47 -21.36 5.06 22.65
C SER A 47 -21.20 5.56 24.08
N GLY A 48 -21.47 6.83 24.26
CA GLY A 48 -21.62 7.37 25.59
C GLY A 48 -20.38 7.93 26.24
N SER A 49 -19.20 7.60 25.76
CA SER A 49 -17.98 8.06 26.42
C SER A 49 -17.48 9.38 25.88
N GLY A 50 -17.90 9.77 24.70
CA GLY A 50 -17.45 11.01 24.10
C GLY A 50 -16.07 10.95 23.51
N SER A 51 -15.36 9.81 23.58
CA SER A 51 -14.06 9.69 22.98
C SER A 51 -14.02 8.47 22.10
N ALA A 52 -13.50 8.66 20.90
CA ALA A 52 -13.34 7.57 19.94
C ALA A 52 -12.01 6.89 20.19
N LYS A 53 -12.00 5.59 20.08
CA LYS A 53 -10.75 4.81 20.14
C LYS A 53 -10.29 4.52 18.74
N ALA A 54 -9.01 4.69 18.52
CA ALA A 54 -8.41 4.38 17.25
C ALA A 54 -7.94 2.93 17.25
N HIS A 55 -8.18 2.24 16.15
CA HIS A 55 -7.67 0.90 15.93
C HIS A 55 -6.92 0.85 14.63
N ARG A 56 -5.94 -0.01 14.59
CA ARG A 56 -5.28 -0.36 13.34
C ARG A 56 -5.89 -1.65 12.84
N VAL A 57 -6.40 -1.63 11.62
CA VAL A 57 -6.99 -2.84 11.03
C VAL A 57 -6.26 -3.13 9.73
N VAL A 58 -6.13 -4.41 9.43
CA VAL A 58 -5.52 -4.82 8.17
C VAL A 58 -6.42 -4.37 7.03
N ALA A 59 -5.87 -3.59 6.13
CA ALA A 59 -6.59 -3.13 4.95
C ALA A 59 -6.43 -4.11 3.80
N ALA A 60 -5.24 -4.68 3.66
CA ALA A 60 -4.96 -5.62 2.58
C ALA A 60 -3.69 -6.39 2.88
N ARG A 61 -3.60 -7.57 2.31
CA ARG A 61 -2.37 -8.33 2.24
C ARG A 61 -2.07 -8.57 0.77
N LEU A 62 -0.85 -8.23 0.38
CA LEU A 62 -0.41 -8.40 -0.98
C LEU A 62 0.64 -9.50 -1.03
N MET A 63 0.57 -10.32 -2.05
CA MET A 63 1.59 -11.32 -2.28
C MET A 63 2.15 -11.08 -3.67
N LEU A 64 3.43 -10.82 -3.75
CA LEU A 64 4.09 -10.51 -5.01
C LEU A 64 5.16 -11.55 -5.29
N THR A 65 5.27 -11.92 -6.57
CA THR A 65 6.45 -12.70 -6.99
C THR A 65 7.69 -11.82 -6.85
N GLY A 66 8.86 -12.45 -6.91
CA GLY A 66 10.10 -11.68 -6.90
C GLY A 66 10.17 -10.64 -8.01
N THR A 67 9.68 -11.02 -9.20
CA THR A 67 9.64 -10.10 -10.33
C THR A 67 8.73 -8.91 -10.02
N GLY A 68 7.53 -9.19 -9.51
CA GLY A 68 6.60 -8.11 -9.17
C GLY A 68 7.13 -7.21 -8.08
N ALA A 69 7.78 -7.80 -7.08
CA ALA A 69 8.36 -7.01 -6.00
C ALA A 69 9.49 -6.11 -6.51
N ASN A 70 10.32 -6.63 -7.42
CA ASN A 70 11.40 -5.84 -7.99
C ASN A 70 10.85 -4.68 -8.83
N GLN A 71 9.79 -4.93 -9.58
CA GLN A 71 9.13 -3.87 -10.34
C GLN A 71 8.58 -2.78 -9.42
N LEU A 72 7.95 -3.19 -8.32
CA LEU A 72 7.44 -2.23 -7.35
C LEU A 72 8.57 -1.40 -6.77
N LEU A 73 9.68 -2.03 -6.42
CA LEU A 73 10.85 -1.32 -5.91
C LEU A 73 11.36 -0.30 -6.92
N GLN A 74 11.44 -0.67 -8.18
CA GLN A 74 11.91 0.25 -9.20
C GLN A 74 10.98 1.44 -9.36
N HIS A 75 9.67 1.21 -9.35
CA HIS A 75 8.71 2.30 -9.43
C HIS A 75 8.84 3.23 -8.23
N PHE A 76 8.99 2.68 -7.04
CA PHE A 76 9.16 3.51 -5.85
C PHE A 76 10.45 4.32 -5.91
N ARG A 77 11.52 3.75 -6.45
CA ARG A 77 12.77 4.50 -6.60
C ARG A 77 12.58 5.70 -7.55
N GLN A 78 11.82 5.52 -8.61
CA GLN A 78 11.55 6.60 -9.53
C GLN A 78 10.70 7.70 -8.90
N LEU A 79 9.88 7.34 -7.94
CA LEU A 79 9.00 8.28 -7.25
C LEU A 79 9.54 8.75 -5.91
N ALA A 80 10.75 8.35 -5.55
CA ALA A 80 11.25 8.53 -4.19
C ALA A 80 11.18 9.99 -3.73
N ALA A 81 11.59 10.93 -4.59
CA ALA A 81 11.56 12.34 -4.22
C ALA A 81 10.14 12.83 -3.98
N GLN A 82 9.19 12.36 -4.80
CA GLN A 82 7.78 12.73 -4.61
C GLN A 82 7.22 12.13 -3.34
N ILE A 83 7.56 10.87 -3.08
CA ILE A 83 7.09 10.19 -1.86
C ILE A 83 7.60 10.92 -0.63
N GLU A 84 8.88 11.28 -0.64
CA GLU A 84 9.46 11.99 0.50
C GLU A 84 8.82 13.36 0.69
N ALA A 85 8.52 14.05 -0.40
CA ALA A 85 7.87 15.35 -0.31
C ALA A 85 6.47 15.23 0.27
N ILE A 86 5.72 14.21 -0.16
CA ILE A 86 4.37 13.98 0.35
C ILE A 86 4.43 13.64 1.85
N ALA A 87 5.36 12.77 2.24
CA ALA A 87 5.51 12.38 3.63
C ALA A 87 5.94 13.56 4.49
N ALA A 88 6.86 14.39 3.99
CA ALA A 88 7.31 15.56 4.72
C ALA A 88 6.18 16.57 4.90
N ALA A 89 5.38 16.78 3.87
CA ALA A 89 4.25 17.69 3.96
C ALA A 89 3.24 17.20 5.01
N ALA A 90 2.98 15.91 5.03
CA ALA A 90 2.08 15.34 6.01
C ALA A 90 2.64 15.49 7.44
N ALA A 91 3.94 15.23 7.61
CA ALA A 91 4.57 15.35 8.92
C ALA A 91 4.69 16.79 9.38
N GLY A 92 4.92 17.72 8.44
CA GLY A 92 5.06 19.10 8.77
C GLY A 92 3.75 19.84 8.94
N HIS A 93 2.64 19.21 8.61
CA HIS A 93 1.34 19.84 8.69
C HIS A 93 0.77 19.66 10.10
N LYS A 94 1.36 20.37 11.02
CA LYS A 94 0.93 20.29 12.41
C LYS A 94 0.03 21.46 12.71
N PRO A 95 -1.05 21.21 13.40
CA PRO A 95 -1.83 22.34 13.92
C PRO A 95 -1.00 23.07 14.97
N ASN A 96 -0.97 24.33 14.84
CA ASN A 96 -0.28 25.16 15.81
C ASN A 96 -1.24 25.61 16.89
#